data_ebc0056bccfb967e252d458637b1568e
#
_entry.id   ebc0056bccfb967e252d458637b1568e
#
_cell.length_a   1.000
_cell.length_b   1.000
_cell.length_c   1.000
_cell.angle_alpha   90.00
_cell.angle_beta   90.00
_cell.angle_gamma   90.00
#
_symmetry.space_group_name_H-M   'P 1'
#
loop_
_entity.id
_entity.type
_entity.pdbx_description
1 polymer ?
#
loop_
_entity_poly.entity_id
_entity_poly.type
_entity_poly.pdbx_seq_one_letter_code
_entity_poly.pdbx_strand_id
1 'polypeptide(L)'
;MKKIFLPLIAASVLAVGADIDALQKECDAGDGTSCVKIGILYGKGQEIKQDYDKAVELLAKACDLGFAKGCSNLGGLYSRGEGVKKDYEKSNKLYAKACDLDDNVGCFILGLSYDEGKDVKRDEQKAITLYSKACDLGFAKGCYYGGFLYENSKENNQNYIKAHELYIKGCDLKDGASCGSAGYLYRYGKGVEKSHETTEKYFKKACEIDVLDCETYKTFKKLGY
;
A
#
# COMPACT_ATOMS: atom_id res chain seq x y z
N MET A 1 -23.89 37.65 37.14
CA MET A 1 -24.25 37.06 35.86
C MET A 1 -23.24 35.93 35.55
N LYS A 2 -23.60 34.69 35.89
CA LYS A 2 -22.79 33.51 35.58
C LYS A 2 -23.14 33.06 34.17
N LYS A 3 -22.24 33.24 33.21
CA LYS A 3 -22.37 32.64 31.89
C LYS A 3 -22.00 31.16 31.98
N ILE A 4 -22.99 30.31 31.80
CA ILE A 4 -22.89 28.86 31.66
C ILE A 4 -22.24 28.60 30.30
N PHE A 5 -20.96 28.16 30.30
CA PHE A 5 -20.29 27.57 29.15
C PHE A 5 -20.44 26.05 29.25
N LEU A 6 -21.43 25.50 28.57
CA LEU A 6 -21.57 24.09 28.20
C LEU A 6 -22.47 24.08 26.94
N PRO A 7 -22.37 23.21 25.98
CA PRO A 7 -21.44 22.13 25.71
C PRO A 7 -21.16 21.94 24.20
N LEU A 8 -20.07 22.41 23.69
CA LEU A 8 -19.65 22.02 22.31
C LEU A 8 -19.12 20.58 22.26
N ILE A 9 -18.57 20.09 23.38
CA ILE A 9 -18.00 18.74 23.47
C ILE A 9 -19.09 17.66 23.48
N ALA A 10 -20.22 17.91 24.11
CA ALA A 10 -21.31 16.92 24.18
C ALA A 10 -22.00 16.69 22.82
N ALA A 11 -22.09 17.71 21.96
CA ALA A 11 -22.69 17.56 20.63
C ALA A 11 -21.82 16.75 19.66
N SER A 12 -20.49 16.88 19.74
CA SER A 12 -19.58 16.09 18.89
C SER A 12 -19.52 14.60 19.27
N VAL A 13 -19.56 14.29 20.55
CA VAL A 13 -19.58 12.90 21.04
C VAL A 13 -20.91 12.20 20.70
N LEU A 14 -22.02 12.91 20.75
CA LEU A 14 -23.35 12.38 20.37
C LEU A 14 -23.45 12.14 18.87
N ALA A 15 -22.86 13.00 18.03
CA ALA A 15 -22.85 12.83 16.58
C ALA A 15 -21.99 11.61 16.17
N VAL A 16 -20.80 11.45 16.75
CA VAL A 16 -19.94 10.28 16.48
C VAL A 16 -20.59 8.98 16.94
N GLY A 17 -21.27 8.97 18.11
CA GLY A 17 -22.01 7.79 18.57
C GLY A 17 -23.14 7.39 17.62
N ALA A 18 -23.89 8.36 17.10
CA ALA A 18 -24.97 8.12 16.15
C ALA A 18 -24.45 7.55 14.81
N ASP A 19 -23.29 8.02 14.33
CA ASP A 19 -22.66 7.52 13.12
C ASP A 19 -22.18 6.07 13.29
N ILE A 20 -21.67 5.70 14.47
CA ILE A 20 -21.23 4.32 14.77
C ILE A 20 -22.40 3.36 14.84
N ASP A 21 -23.51 3.76 15.49
CA ASP A 21 -24.72 2.95 15.57
C ASP A 21 -25.33 2.73 14.18
N ALA A 22 -25.27 3.74 13.31
CA ALA A 22 -25.72 3.62 11.92
C ALA A 22 -24.84 2.64 11.15
N LEU A 23 -23.50 2.78 11.21
CA LEU A 23 -22.55 1.86 10.57
C LEU A 23 -22.71 0.43 11.07
N GLN A 24 -23.00 0.25 12.37
CA GLN A 24 -23.23 -1.09 12.95
C GLN A 24 -24.50 -1.72 12.36
N LYS A 25 -25.60 -0.98 12.28
CA LYS A 25 -26.85 -1.46 11.66
C LYS A 25 -26.68 -1.82 10.19
N GLU A 26 -25.96 -0.99 9.43
CA GLU A 26 -25.69 -1.26 8.03
C GLU A 26 -24.80 -2.51 7.87
N CYS A 27 -23.76 -2.63 8.69
CA CYS A 27 -22.93 -3.83 8.73
C CYS A 27 -23.75 -5.08 9.07
N ASP A 28 -24.68 -4.98 10.04
CA ASP A 28 -25.55 -6.10 10.44
C ASP A 28 -26.54 -6.48 9.33
N ALA A 29 -26.94 -5.49 8.54
CA ALA A 29 -27.75 -5.70 7.34
C ALA A 29 -26.95 -6.25 6.13
N GLY A 30 -25.64 -6.45 6.26
CA GLY A 30 -24.77 -7.07 5.23
C GLY A 30 -23.98 -6.06 4.38
N ASP A 31 -23.97 -4.76 4.72
CA ASP A 31 -23.05 -3.82 4.06
C ASP A 31 -21.63 -4.00 4.56
N GLY A 32 -20.82 -4.72 3.77
CA GLY A 32 -19.43 -4.95 4.09
C GLY A 32 -18.58 -3.69 4.09
N THR A 33 -18.98 -2.62 3.38
CA THR A 33 -18.28 -1.33 3.43
C THR A 33 -18.39 -0.72 4.83
N SER A 34 -19.57 -0.75 5.42
CA SER A 34 -19.81 -0.28 6.78
C SER A 34 -19.13 -1.17 7.81
N CYS A 35 -19.08 -2.51 7.59
CA CYS A 35 -18.28 -3.42 8.42
C CYS A 35 -16.78 -3.05 8.40
N VAL A 36 -16.21 -2.76 7.23
CA VAL A 36 -14.80 -2.32 7.12
C VAL A 36 -14.59 -1.01 7.86
N LYS A 37 -15.45 -0.01 7.64
CA LYS A 37 -15.32 1.31 8.28
C LYS A 37 -15.32 1.20 9.81
N ILE A 38 -16.33 0.57 10.38
CA ILE A 38 -16.46 0.46 11.83
C ILE A 38 -15.36 -0.45 12.43
N GLY A 39 -14.96 -1.52 11.73
CA GLY A 39 -13.85 -2.37 12.14
C GLY A 39 -12.52 -1.60 12.21
N ILE A 40 -12.24 -0.71 11.24
CA ILE A 40 -11.06 0.16 11.26
C ILE A 40 -11.13 1.18 12.42
N LEU A 41 -12.30 1.76 12.70
CA LEU A 41 -12.48 2.69 13.82
C LEU A 41 -12.17 2.01 15.15
N TYR A 42 -12.69 0.80 15.40
CA TYR A 42 -12.35 0.02 16.60
C TYR A 42 -10.86 -0.33 16.66
N GLY A 43 -10.25 -0.72 15.56
CA GLY A 43 -8.83 -1.07 15.50
C GLY A 43 -7.91 0.13 15.77
N LYS A 44 -8.27 1.33 15.29
CA LYS A 44 -7.46 2.54 15.50
C LYS A 44 -7.66 3.20 16.86
N GLY A 45 -8.82 3.04 17.47
CA GLY A 45 -9.18 3.76 18.70
C GLY A 45 -9.30 5.28 18.49
N GLN A 46 -9.58 5.71 17.26
CA GLN A 46 -9.84 7.11 16.93
C GLN A 46 -11.34 7.35 17.03
N GLU A 47 -11.76 8.39 17.73
CA GLU A 47 -13.15 8.76 17.96
C GLU A 47 -13.94 7.82 18.88
N ILE A 48 -13.54 6.55 18.99
CA ILE A 48 -14.10 5.55 19.90
C ILE A 48 -13.00 4.83 20.67
N LYS A 49 -13.36 4.18 21.79
CA LYS A 49 -12.41 3.36 22.54
C LYS A 49 -11.92 2.21 21.65
N GLN A 50 -10.61 2.03 21.58
CA GLN A 50 -10.00 0.92 20.86
C GLN A 50 -10.50 -0.43 21.38
N ASP A 51 -10.88 -1.31 20.44
CA ASP A 51 -11.34 -2.65 20.70
C ASP A 51 -10.95 -3.56 19.53
N TYR A 52 -9.82 -4.24 19.69
CA TYR A 52 -9.33 -5.12 18.64
C TYR A 52 -10.20 -6.38 18.43
N ASP A 53 -10.88 -6.86 19.46
CA ASP A 53 -11.75 -8.05 19.35
C ASP A 53 -12.92 -7.72 18.41
N LYS A 54 -13.56 -6.55 18.61
CA LYS A 54 -14.59 -6.05 17.70
C LYS A 54 -14.06 -5.76 16.30
N ALA A 55 -12.84 -5.20 16.19
CA ALA A 55 -12.23 -4.96 14.89
C ALA A 55 -12.05 -6.28 14.11
N VAL A 56 -11.57 -7.33 14.78
CA VAL A 56 -11.42 -8.66 14.17
C VAL A 56 -12.77 -9.22 13.72
N GLU A 57 -13.80 -9.16 14.55
CA GLU A 57 -15.14 -9.66 14.22
C GLU A 57 -15.72 -8.97 12.98
N LEU A 58 -15.71 -7.64 12.98
CA LEU A 58 -16.28 -6.83 11.89
C LEU A 58 -15.51 -6.95 10.58
N LEU A 59 -14.17 -6.98 10.63
CA LEU A 59 -13.33 -7.16 9.45
C LEU A 59 -13.43 -8.59 8.91
N ALA A 60 -13.61 -9.60 9.78
CA ALA A 60 -13.87 -10.97 9.35
C ALA A 60 -15.22 -11.05 8.60
N LYS A 61 -16.29 -10.46 9.17
CA LYS A 61 -17.60 -10.37 8.51
C LYS A 61 -17.49 -9.69 7.13
N ALA A 62 -16.78 -8.57 7.05
CA ALA A 62 -16.55 -7.90 5.76
C ALA A 62 -15.79 -8.79 4.76
N CYS A 63 -14.73 -9.48 5.21
CA CYS A 63 -13.96 -10.39 4.37
C CYS A 63 -14.80 -11.57 3.87
N ASP A 64 -15.69 -12.11 4.69
CA ASP A 64 -16.59 -13.21 4.32
C ASP A 64 -17.68 -12.76 3.34
N LEU A 65 -18.10 -11.51 3.44
CA LEU A 65 -18.98 -10.86 2.45
C LEU A 65 -18.26 -10.52 1.13
N GLY A 66 -16.96 -10.83 0.98
CA GLY A 66 -16.20 -10.59 -0.25
C GLY A 66 -15.61 -9.17 -0.37
N PHE A 67 -15.57 -8.41 0.71
CA PHE A 67 -14.95 -7.08 0.70
C PHE A 67 -13.44 -7.19 0.92
N ALA A 68 -12.69 -6.94 -0.14
CA ALA A 68 -11.23 -7.09 -0.17
C ALA A 68 -10.51 -6.34 0.97
N LYS A 69 -10.94 -5.10 1.27
CA LYS A 69 -10.40 -4.30 2.38
C LYS A 69 -10.64 -4.92 3.76
N GLY A 70 -11.72 -5.69 3.92
CA GLY A 70 -11.96 -6.47 5.14
C GLY A 70 -10.90 -7.54 5.32
N CYS A 71 -10.59 -8.27 4.25
CA CYS A 71 -9.56 -9.32 4.26
C CYS A 71 -8.16 -8.74 4.52
N SER A 72 -7.78 -7.66 3.82
CA SER A 72 -6.43 -7.08 3.99
C SER A 72 -6.23 -6.47 5.39
N ASN A 73 -7.23 -5.77 5.94
CA ASN A 73 -7.14 -5.24 7.30
C ASN A 73 -7.11 -6.35 8.35
N LEU A 74 -7.92 -7.39 8.20
CA LEU A 74 -7.90 -8.57 9.09
C LEU A 74 -6.53 -9.28 9.02
N GLY A 75 -5.97 -9.43 7.82
CA GLY A 75 -4.61 -9.94 7.62
C GLY A 75 -3.58 -9.14 8.41
N GLY A 76 -3.72 -7.81 8.43
CA GLY A 76 -2.89 -6.92 9.23
C GLY A 76 -3.00 -7.18 10.75
N LEU A 77 -4.21 -7.42 11.27
CA LEU A 77 -4.41 -7.75 12.69
C LEU A 77 -3.73 -9.09 13.05
N TYR A 78 -3.86 -10.12 12.21
CA TYR A 78 -3.17 -11.40 12.42
C TYR A 78 -1.64 -11.26 12.36
N SER A 79 -1.10 -10.44 11.46
CA SER A 79 0.34 -10.23 11.34
C SER A 79 0.96 -9.55 12.57
N ARG A 80 0.20 -8.68 13.24
CA ARG A 80 0.63 -7.95 14.44
C ARG A 80 0.23 -8.64 15.76
N GLY A 81 -0.75 -9.54 15.72
CA GLY A 81 -1.32 -10.18 16.92
C GLY A 81 -2.21 -9.22 17.71
N GLU A 82 -2.96 -8.37 17.03
CA GLU A 82 -3.89 -7.40 17.61
C GLU A 82 -5.31 -7.99 17.66
N GLY A 83 -5.86 -8.21 18.85
CA GLY A 83 -7.15 -8.88 19.07
C GLY A 83 -7.16 -10.37 18.74
N VAL A 84 -6.05 -10.91 18.28
CA VAL A 84 -5.87 -12.33 17.93
C VAL A 84 -4.44 -12.75 18.22
N LYS A 85 -4.23 -14.06 18.40
CA LYS A 85 -2.87 -14.59 18.43
C LYS A 85 -2.20 -14.34 17.08
N LYS A 86 -0.97 -13.83 17.12
CA LYS A 86 -0.16 -13.59 15.93
C LYS A 86 -0.02 -14.86 15.09
N ASP A 87 -0.38 -14.74 13.82
CA ASP A 87 -0.39 -15.86 12.87
C ASP A 87 -0.12 -15.35 11.46
N TYR A 88 1.11 -15.50 11.00
CA TYR A 88 1.53 -15.05 9.68
C TYR A 88 0.98 -15.93 8.54
N GLU A 89 0.79 -17.23 8.78
CA GLU A 89 0.20 -18.11 7.77
C GLU A 89 -1.23 -17.68 7.46
N LYS A 90 -2.03 -17.44 8.52
CA LYS A 90 -3.40 -16.93 8.36
C LYS A 90 -3.43 -15.53 7.75
N SER A 91 -2.49 -14.66 8.15
CA SER A 91 -2.32 -13.35 7.56
C SER A 91 -2.08 -13.42 6.05
N ASN A 92 -1.14 -14.27 5.60
CA ASN A 92 -0.84 -14.45 4.18
C ASN A 92 -2.02 -15.02 3.39
N LYS A 93 -2.81 -15.94 3.97
CA LYS A 93 -4.05 -16.43 3.35
C LYS A 93 -5.08 -15.32 3.16
N LEU A 94 -5.19 -14.42 4.14
CA LEU A 94 -6.10 -13.28 4.07
C LEU A 94 -5.63 -12.24 3.04
N TYR A 95 -4.32 -11.96 2.96
CA TYR A 95 -3.78 -11.10 1.91
C TYR A 95 -3.93 -11.71 0.52
N ALA A 96 -3.80 -13.03 0.39
CA ALA A 96 -4.09 -13.72 -0.88
C ALA A 96 -5.55 -13.54 -1.29
N LYS A 97 -6.50 -13.79 -0.36
CA LYS A 97 -7.94 -13.55 -0.61
C LYS A 97 -8.22 -12.09 -0.98
N ALA A 98 -7.57 -11.13 -0.30
CA ALA A 98 -7.69 -9.71 -0.62
C ALA A 98 -7.14 -9.40 -2.03
N CYS A 99 -5.99 -9.95 -2.39
CA CYS A 99 -5.39 -9.79 -3.71
C CYS A 99 -6.24 -10.41 -4.82
N ASP A 100 -6.86 -11.56 -4.59
CA ASP A 100 -7.78 -12.19 -5.53
C ASP A 100 -9.04 -11.34 -5.77
N LEU A 101 -9.42 -10.54 -4.76
CA LEU A 101 -10.49 -9.54 -4.82
C LEU A 101 -9.99 -8.14 -5.24
N ASP A 102 -8.82 -8.05 -5.88
CA ASP A 102 -8.21 -6.85 -6.44
C ASP A 102 -7.88 -5.75 -5.40
N ASP A 103 -7.56 -6.13 -4.16
CA ASP A 103 -6.97 -5.21 -3.19
C ASP A 103 -5.48 -5.05 -3.46
N ASN A 104 -5.08 -3.85 -3.86
CA ASN A 104 -3.71 -3.54 -4.19
C ASN A 104 -2.74 -3.67 -2.99
N VAL A 105 -3.21 -3.37 -1.78
CA VAL A 105 -2.44 -3.52 -0.54
C VAL A 105 -2.24 -5.00 -0.22
N GLY A 106 -3.30 -5.82 -0.35
CA GLY A 106 -3.21 -7.26 -0.17
C GLY A 106 -2.19 -7.90 -1.12
N CYS A 107 -2.24 -7.55 -2.41
CA CYS A 107 -1.25 -8.01 -3.38
C CYS A 107 0.17 -7.59 -3.01
N PHE A 108 0.37 -6.33 -2.64
CA PHE A 108 1.69 -5.82 -2.27
C PHE A 108 2.28 -6.51 -1.04
N ILE A 109 1.49 -6.63 0.04
CA ILE A 109 1.97 -7.26 1.29
C ILE A 109 2.25 -8.75 1.08
N LEU A 110 1.42 -9.46 0.32
CA LEU A 110 1.70 -10.85 -0.04
C LEU A 110 2.98 -10.96 -0.88
N GLY A 111 3.21 -10.00 -1.80
CA GLY A 111 4.45 -9.89 -2.56
C GLY A 111 5.68 -9.76 -1.66
N LEU A 112 5.62 -8.91 -0.63
CA LEU A 112 6.67 -8.78 0.39
C LEU A 112 6.92 -10.10 1.12
N SER A 113 5.86 -10.83 1.49
CA SER A 113 6.01 -12.12 2.16
C SER A 113 6.80 -13.14 1.31
N TYR A 114 6.54 -13.20 0.00
CA TYR A 114 7.30 -14.07 -0.91
C TYR A 114 8.71 -13.57 -1.19
N ASP A 115 8.93 -12.26 -1.27
CA ASP A 115 10.25 -11.69 -1.49
C ASP A 115 11.19 -11.92 -0.29
N GLU A 116 10.68 -11.68 0.92
CA GLU A 116 11.44 -11.88 2.17
C GLU A 116 11.53 -13.36 2.59
N GLY A 117 10.64 -14.23 2.10
CA GLY A 117 10.52 -15.61 2.56
C GLY A 117 9.92 -15.69 3.97
N LYS A 118 9.02 -14.78 4.33
CA LYS A 118 8.45 -14.68 5.67
C LYS A 118 7.21 -15.56 5.79
N ASP A 119 7.37 -16.66 6.55
CA ASP A 119 6.32 -17.68 6.76
C ASP A 119 5.81 -18.34 5.46
N VAL A 120 6.47 -18.08 4.36
CA VAL A 120 6.34 -18.76 3.08
C VAL A 120 7.74 -19.00 2.50
N LYS A 121 7.90 -20.01 1.66
CA LYS A 121 9.16 -20.18 0.95
C LYS A 121 9.38 -18.97 0.03
N ARG A 122 10.57 -18.36 0.10
CA ARG A 122 10.95 -17.27 -0.79
C ARG A 122 10.74 -17.66 -2.24
N ASP A 123 10.05 -16.80 -2.98
CA ASP A 123 9.73 -17.00 -4.38
C ASP A 123 9.69 -15.64 -5.09
N GLU A 124 10.82 -15.28 -5.67
CA GLU A 124 11.01 -13.99 -6.35
C GLU A 124 10.05 -13.81 -7.54
N GLN A 125 9.76 -14.89 -8.28
CA GLN A 125 8.85 -14.81 -9.42
C GLN A 125 7.41 -14.55 -8.97
N LYS A 126 6.97 -15.15 -7.88
CA LYS A 126 5.68 -14.84 -7.27
C LYS A 126 5.62 -13.42 -6.73
N ALA A 127 6.70 -12.96 -6.07
CA ALA A 127 6.81 -11.60 -5.59
C ALA A 127 6.67 -10.59 -6.74
N ILE A 128 7.38 -10.78 -7.85
CA ILE A 128 7.29 -9.95 -9.06
C ILE A 128 5.85 -9.91 -9.59
N THR A 129 5.19 -11.08 -9.69
CA THR A 129 3.81 -11.17 -10.19
C THR A 129 2.84 -10.39 -9.30
N LEU A 130 2.99 -10.51 -7.97
CA LEU A 130 2.14 -9.84 -7.00
C LEU A 130 2.39 -8.33 -6.95
N TYR A 131 3.64 -7.89 -7.02
CA TYR A 131 3.99 -6.47 -7.12
C TYR A 131 3.48 -5.85 -8.42
N SER A 132 3.60 -6.57 -9.55
CA SER A 132 3.06 -6.11 -10.82
C SER A 132 1.53 -5.99 -10.76
N LYS A 133 0.83 -6.95 -10.16
CA LYS A 133 -0.63 -6.86 -9.96
C LYS A 133 -0.98 -5.67 -9.06
N ALA A 134 -0.26 -5.44 -7.96
CA ALA A 134 -0.46 -4.27 -7.10
C ALA A 134 -0.25 -2.95 -7.87
N CYS A 135 0.79 -2.89 -8.73
CA CYS A 135 1.06 -1.77 -9.63
C CYS A 135 -0.09 -1.54 -10.62
N ASP A 136 -0.62 -2.61 -11.23
CA ASP A 136 -1.74 -2.54 -12.16
C ASP A 136 -3.02 -2.02 -11.49
N LEU A 137 -3.20 -2.34 -10.22
CA LEU A 137 -4.26 -1.83 -9.36
C LEU A 137 -3.99 -0.42 -8.79
N GLY A 138 -2.95 0.27 -9.26
CA GLY A 138 -2.65 1.66 -8.90
C GLY A 138 -1.82 1.83 -7.62
N PHE A 139 -1.18 0.79 -7.09
CA PHE A 139 -0.30 0.91 -5.94
C PHE A 139 1.14 1.19 -6.37
N ALA A 140 1.54 2.45 -6.32
CA ALA A 140 2.82 2.92 -6.85
C ALA A 140 4.04 2.16 -6.29
N LYS A 141 4.03 1.79 -5.00
CA LYS A 141 5.10 0.97 -4.41
C LYS A 141 5.21 -0.42 -5.06
N GLY A 142 4.09 -1.01 -5.51
CA GLY A 142 4.12 -2.25 -6.28
C GLY A 142 4.92 -2.11 -7.57
N CYS A 143 4.77 -0.99 -8.26
CA CYS A 143 5.56 -0.68 -9.45
C CYS A 143 7.06 -0.59 -9.16
N TYR A 144 7.42 0.14 -8.10
CA TYR A 144 8.81 0.29 -7.69
C TYR A 144 9.45 -1.07 -7.33
N TYR A 145 8.82 -1.83 -6.43
CA TYR A 145 9.38 -3.10 -5.98
C TYR A 145 9.43 -4.17 -7.08
N GLY A 146 8.40 -4.22 -7.94
CA GLY A 146 8.41 -5.09 -9.11
C GLY A 146 9.52 -4.75 -10.10
N GLY A 147 9.70 -3.45 -10.38
CA GLY A 147 10.80 -2.93 -11.21
C GLY A 147 12.17 -3.23 -10.61
N PHE A 148 12.31 -3.05 -9.30
CA PHE A 148 13.53 -3.33 -8.56
C PHE A 148 13.93 -4.82 -8.63
N LEU A 149 12.99 -5.73 -8.47
CA LEU A 149 13.27 -7.16 -8.61
C LEU A 149 13.68 -7.53 -10.04
N TYR A 150 13.01 -6.98 -11.07
CA TYR A 150 13.45 -7.19 -12.45
C TYR A 150 14.84 -6.64 -12.71
N GLU A 151 15.16 -5.43 -12.21
CA GLU A 151 16.49 -4.83 -12.40
C GLU A 151 17.60 -5.65 -11.75
N ASN A 152 17.34 -6.24 -10.56
CA ASN A 152 18.32 -7.01 -9.79
C ASN A 152 18.29 -8.52 -10.07
N SER A 153 17.36 -9.01 -10.87
CA SER A 153 17.40 -10.39 -11.37
C SER A 153 18.56 -10.56 -12.36
N LYS A 154 18.79 -11.79 -12.86
CA LYS A 154 19.89 -12.04 -13.82
C LYS A 154 19.92 -10.95 -14.89
N GLU A 155 21.03 -10.23 -14.97
CA GLU A 155 21.22 -9.11 -15.89
C GLU A 155 20.97 -9.54 -17.35
N ASN A 156 19.88 -9.07 -17.90
CA ASN A 156 19.60 -9.14 -19.33
C ASN A 156 18.75 -7.94 -19.75
N ASN A 157 18.85 -7.58 -21.01
CA ASN A 157 18.15 -6.42 -21.54
C ASN A 157 16.63 -6.50 -21.38
N GLN A 158 16.05 -7.70 -21.46
CA GLN A 158 14.60 -7.91 -21.32
C GLN A 158 14.11 -7.58 -19.91
N ASN A 159 14.89 -7.86 -18.88
CA ASN A 159 14.55 -7.51 -17.50
C ASN A 159 14.63 -6.01 -17.26
N TYR A 160 15.61 -5.33 -17.84
CA TYR A 160 15.69 -3.87 -17.78
C TYR A 160 14.52 -3.18 -18.49
N ILE A 161 14.04 -3.73 -19.61
CA ILE A 161 12.84 -3.23 -20.30
C ILE A 161 11.62 -3.34 -19.38
N LYS A 162 11.40 -4.49 -18.74
CA LYS A 162 10.29 -4.68 -17.79
C LYS A 162 10.42 -3.81 -16.55
N ALA A 163 11.63 -3.64 -16.01
CA ALA A 163 11.88 -2.72 -14.92
C ALA A 163 11.53 -1.29 -15.31
N HIS A 164 11.94 -0.86 -16.50
CA HIS A 164 11.62 0.47 -17.04
C HIS A 164 10.11 0.70 -17.13
N GLU A 165 9.35 -0.25 -17.71
CA GLU A 165 7.89 -0.16 -17.82
C GLU A 165 7.22 0.05 -16.46
N LEU A 166 7.63 -0.72 -15.45
CA LEU A 166 7.13 -0.59 -14.08
C LEU A 166 7.53 0.74 -13.44
N TYR A 167 8.78 1.18 -13.58
CA TYR A 167 9.23 2.45 -13.03
C TYR A 167 8.50 3.64 -13.65
N ILE A 168 8.26 3.63 -14.98
CA ILE A 168 7.45 4.67 -15.62
C ILE A 168 6.06 4.72 -15.02
N LYS A 169 5.41 3.56 -14.89
CA LYS A 169 4.07 3.48 -14.30
C LYS A 169 4.04 3.97 -12.84
N GLY A 170 5.04 3.59 -12.03
CA GLY A 170 5.19 4.09 -10.66
C GLY A 170 5.41 5.60 -10.60
N CYS A 171 6.22 6.13 -11.49
CA CYS A 171 6.46 7.56 -11.63
C CYS A 171 5.19 8.34 -12.01
N ASP A 172 4.34 7.78 -12.87
CA ASP A 172 3.06 8.38 -13.23
C ASP A 172 2.05 8.34 -12.07
N LEU A 173 2.17 7.33 -11.21
CA LEU A 173 1.45 7.22 -9.93
C LEU A 173 2.05 8.08 -8.81
N LYS A 174 3.00 8.99 -9.13
CA LYS A 174 3.63 9.92 -8.19
C LYS A 174 4.52 9.26 -7.13
N ASP A 175 5.24 8.22 -7.51
CA ASP A 175 6.31 7.64 -6.70
C ASP A 175 7.67 8.20 -7.14
N GLY A 176 8.32 8.97 -6.25
CA GLY A 176 9.60 9.64 -6.53
C GLY A 176 10.72 8.63 -6.79
N ALA A 177 10.78 7.54 -6.01
CA ALA A 177 11.77 6.49 -6.18
C ALA A 177 11.67 5.82 -7.56
N SER A 178 10.44 5.58 -8.04
CA SER A 178 10.21 5.07 -9.41
C SER A 178 10.70 6.05 -10.48
N CYS A 179 10.44 7.35 -10.30
CA CYS A 179 10.95 8.37 -11.23
C CYS A 179 12.49 8.39 -11.25
N GLY A 180 13.12 8.35 -10.07
CA GLY A 180 14.57 8.29 -9.94
C GLY A 180 15.18 7.06 -10.62
N SER A 181 14.57 5.89 -10.39
CA SER A 181 14.99 4.63 -11.03
C SER A 181 14.84 4.67 -12.55
N ALA A 182 13.74 5.21 -13.07
CA ALA A 182 13.59 5.43 -14.52
C ALA A 182 14.70 6.32 -15.08
N GLY A 183 15.00 7.45 -14.41
CA GLY A 183 16.10 8.34 -14.78
C GLY A 183 17.45 7.62 -14.79
N TYR A 184 17.68 6.73 -13.82
CA TYR A 184 18.88 5.91 -13.75
C TYR A 184 19.02 4.97 -14.97
N LEU A 185 17.94 4.31 -15.40
CA LEU A 185 17.97 3.46 -16.60
C LEU A 185 18.33 4.25 -17.86
N TYR A 186 17.79 5.46 -18.04
CA TYR A 186 18.15 6.34 -19.16
C TYR A 186 19.59 6.84 -19.08
N ARG A 187 20.11 7.11 -17.88
CA ARG A 187 21.49 7.54 -17.68
C ARG A 187 22.50 6.52 -18.18
N TYR A 188 22.24 5.26 -17.93
CA TYR A 188 23.17 4.16 -18.23
C TYR A 188 22.80 3.38 -19.50
N GLY A 189 21.67 3.67 -20.14
CA GLY A 189 21.21 2.93 -21.31
C GLY A 189 20.80 1.49 -21.00
N LYS A 190 20.24 1.26 -19.81
CA LYS A 190 19.78 -0.08 -19.38
C LYS A 190 18.36 -0.32 -19.86
N GLY A 191 18.15 -1.21 -20.81
CA GLY A 191 16.84 -1.52 -21.40
C GLY A 191 16.21 -0.41 -22.24
N VAL A 192 16.83 0.76 -22.29
CA VAL A 192 16.41 1.94 -23.03
C VAL A 192 17.61 2.61 -23.69
N GLU A 193 17.38 3.42 -24.71
CA GLU A 193 18.44 4.24 -25.29
C GLU A 193 18.93 5.28 -24.27
N LYS A 194 20.26 5.42 -24.15
CA LYS A 194 20.87 6.40 -23.26
C LYS A 194 20.46 7.82 -23.68
N SER A 195 19.89 8.58 -22.72
CA SER A 195 19.43 9.94 -22.98
C SER A 195 19.70 10.83 -21.77
N HIS A 196 20.52 11.83 -21.97
CA HIS A 196 20.84 12.81 -20.94
C HIS A 196 19.63 13.71 -20.61
N GLU A 197 18.93 14.20 -21.64
CA GLU A 197 17.73 15.01 -21.49
C GLU A 197 16.63 14.27 -20.72
N THR A 198 16.39 13.01 -21.10
CA THR A 198 15.38 12.18 -20.43
C THR A 198 15.78 11.84 -18.98
N THR A 199 17.08 11.63 -18.72
CA THR A 199 17.61 11.45 -17.36
C THR A 199 17.30 12.68 -16.50
N GLU A 200 17.63 13.88 -17.00
CA GLU A 200 17.35 15.13 -16.28
C GLU A 200 15.87 15.30 -15.98
N LYS A 201 15.00 15.04 -16.97
CA LYS A 201 13.54 15.11 -16.83
C LYS A 201 13.04 14.24 -15.68
N TYR A 202 13.50 12.98 -15.61
CA TYR A 202 13.01 12.05 -14.58
C TYR A 202 13.61 12.35 -13.21
N PHE A 203 14.87 12.72 -13.08
CA PHE A 203 15.44 13.14 -11.80
C PHE A 203 14.79 14.41 -11.27
N LYS A 204 14.47 15.37 -12.15
CA LYS A 204 13.70 16.55 -11.77
C LYS A 204 12.30 16.18 -11.27
N LYS A 205 11.60 15.29 -11.98
CA LYS A 205 10.26 14.81 -11.58
C LYS A 205 10.31 14.08 -10.24
N ALA A 206 11.34 13.28 -9.97
CA ALA A 206 11.55 12.65 -8.68
C ALA A 206 11.67 13.68 -7.54
N CYS A 207 12.54 14.69 -7.74
CA CYS A 207 12.71 15.79 -6.79
C CYS A 207 11.43 16.61 -6.55
N GLU A 208 10.60 16.81 -7.57
CA GLU A 208 9.31 17.50 -7.44
C GLU A 208 8.28 16.71 -6.63
N ILE A 209 8.40 15.37 -6.61
CA ILE A 209 7.52 14.47 -5.86
C ILE A 209 8.02 14.30 -4.43
N ASP A 210 9.31 14.04 -4.23
CA ASP A 210 9.92 13.84 -2.93
C ASP A 210 11.21 14.65 -2.80
N VAL A 211 11.28 15.50 -1.77
CA VAL A 211 12.45 16.34 -1.50
C VAL A 211 13.72 15.50 -1.24
N LEU A 212 13.59 14.27 -0.73
CA LEU A 212 14.71 13.36 -0.53
C LEU A 212 15.40 12.96 -1.84
N ASP A 213 14.64 12.93 -2.94
CA ASP A 213 15.16 12.60 -4.27
C ASP A 213 15.89 13.78 -4.96
N CYS A 214 15.81 15.00 -4.38
CA CYS A 214 16.43 16.19 -4.93
C CYS A 214 17.96 16.15 -4.95
N GLU A 215 18.60 15.43 -4.05
CA GLU A 215 20.06 15.32 -4.02
C GLU A 215 20.61 14.63 -5.28
N THR A 216 19.89 13.64 -5.80
CA THR A 216 20.23 12.98 -7.07
C THR A 216 20.17 13.97 -8.24
N TYR A 217 19.12 14.77 -8.31
CA TYR A 217 18.96 15.79 -9.34
C TYR A 217 20.03 16.89 -9.26
N LYS A 218 20.28 17.43 -8.06
CA LYS A 218 21.32 18.46 -7.84
C LYS A 218 22.71 17.94 -8.22
N THR A 219 23.03 16.70 -7.82
CA THR A 219 24.29 16.05 -8.15
C THR A 219 24.44 15.87 -9.66
N PHE A 220 23.38 15.42 -10.33
CA PHE A 220 23.35 15.29 -11.77
C PHE A 220 23.61 16.62 -12.47
N LYS A 221 22.95 17.70 -12.07
CA LYS A 221 23.17 19.06 -12.61
C LYS A 221 24.58 19.58 -12.38
N LYS A 222 25.17 19.31 -11.21
CA LYS A 222 26.51 19.76 -10.85
C LYS A 222 27.60 19.08 -11.67
N LEU A 223 27.38 17.82 -12.07
CA LEU A 223 28.35 17.05 -12.86
C LEU A 223 28.43 17.49 -14.33
N GLY A 224 27.54 18.38 -14.80
CA GLY A 224 27.63 18.99 -16.12
C GLY A 224 27.48 18.03 -17.31
N TYR A 225 26.79 16.94 -17.09
CA TYR A 225 26.50 15.95 -18.13
C TYR A 225 25.34 16.36 -18.98
#